data_003a9fbc4443f89f9bd0a1d43193926a
#
_entry.id   003a9fbc4443f89f9bd0a1d43193926a
#
_cell.length_a   1.000
_cell.length_b   1.000
_cell.length_c   1.000
_cell.angle_alpha   90.00
_cell.angle_beta   90.00
_cell.angle_gamma   90.00
#
_symmetry.space_group_name_H-M   'P 1'
#
loop_
_entity.id
_entity.type
_entity.pdbx_description
1 polymer ?
#
loop_
_entity_poly.entity_id
_entity_poly.type
_entity_poly.pdbx_seq_one_letter_code
_entity_poly.pdbx_strand_id
1 'polypeptide(L)'
;LIFFSSEFFKFLTSQATGQPRFEPSGDNSIDIGRAALRFKNLYLGGGVHLGGTGSANKLEDYEEGTWTPSVRGATTAGTVSGTFTGLYTKIGRFVHATFLIQITGFTNSGSGRTKVGGLPFSSVASEAPGGSFYRLDGINTTATGQFTSQLTGGTEFRIVDLESDGGFTLIEAAPATGYVIGQVIYE
;
A
#
# COMPACT_ATOMS: atom_id res chain seq x y z
N LEU A 1 -35.60 -14.49 -24.96
CA LEU A 1 -36.40 -14.64 -23.76
C LEU A 1 -35.76 -15.75 -22.92
N ILE A 2 -35.10 -15.40 -21.83
CA ILE A 2 -34.48 -16.40 -20.94
C ILE A 2 -35.49 -16.68 -19.85
N PHE A 3 -36.07 -17.88 -19.86
CA PHE A 3 -36.86 -18.36 -18.73
C PHE A 3 -35.92 -18.85 -17.62
N PHE A 4 -35.80 -18.07 -16.57
CA PHE A 4 -35.28 -18.59 -15.31
C PHE A 4 -36.43 -19.35 -14.63
N SER A 5 -36.29 -20.64 -14.40
CA SER A 5 -37.23 -21.33 -13.54
C SER A 5 -37.12 -20.70 -12.14
N SER A 6 -38.24 -20.44 -11.50
CA SER A 6 -38.36 -19.77 -10.20
C SER A 6 -37.72 -20.49 -9.04
N GLU A 7 -37.03 -21.59 -9.32
CA GLU A 7 -36.48 -22.48 -8.29
C GLU A 7 -35.01 -22.17 -7.92
N PHE A 8 -34.25 -21.46 -8.78
CA PHE A 8 -32.81 -21.26 -8.56
C PHE A 8 -32.44 -19.81 -8.21
N PHE A 9 -33.08 -18.84 -8.83
CA PHE A 9 -32.78 -17.43 -8.59
C PHE A 9 -34.06 -16.61 -8.47
N LYS A 10 -34.09 -15.70 -7.49
CA LYS A 10 -35.16 -14.74 -7.29
C LYS A 10 -34.68 -13.34 -7.66
N PHE A 11 -35.33 -12.72 -8.63
CA PHE A 11 -35.26 -11.27 -8.83
C PHE A 11 -36.36 -10.64 -7.98
N LEU A 12 -36.03 -10.13 -6.82
CA LEU A 12 -36.96 -9.44 -5.96
C LEU A 12 -36.96 -7.94 -6.31
N THR A 13 -38.04 -7.48 -6.92
CA THR A 13 -38.33 -6.06 -6.97
C THR A 13 -38.99 -5.66 -5.67
N SER A 14 -38.24 -4.98 -4.80
CA SER A 14 -38.69 -4.25 -3.62
C SER A 14 -39.89 -4.88 -2.85
N GLN A 15 -39.57 -5.66 -1.84
CA GLN A 15 -40.49 -5.87 -0.72
C GLN A 15 -39.86 -5.22 0.54
N ALA A 16 -40.63 -4.39 1.23
CA ALA A 16 -40.35 -3.79 2.56
C ALA A 16 -39.01 -3.04 2.83
N THR A 17 -37.90 -3.41 2.19
CA THR A 17 -36.58 -2.73 2.34
C THR A 17 -36.16 -1.93 1.11
N GLY A 18 -36.94 -1.94 0.04
CA GLY A 18 -36.77 -1.05 -1.11
C GLY A 18 -35.65 -1.37 -2.09
N GLN A 19 -34.84 -2.40 -1.87
CA GLN A 19 -33.70 -2.71 -2.72
C GLN A 19 -33.93 -3.99 -3.58
N PRO A 20 -33.81 -3.92 -4.91
CA PRO A 20 -33.84 -5.11 -5.75
C PRO A 20 -32.64 -6.02 -5.47
N ARG A 21 -32.85 -7.35 -5.47
CA ARG A 21 -31.82 -8.34 -5.19
C ARG A 21 -31.85 -9.46 -6.22
N PHE A 22 -30.67 -10.02 -6.46
CA PHE A 22 -30.47 -11.30 -7.09
C PHE A 22 -29.94 -12.25 -6.03
N GLU A 23 -30.73 -13.23 -5.59
CA GLU A 23 -30.36 -14.13 -4.49
C GLU A 23 -30.71 -15.57 -4.80
N PRO A 24 -29.96 -16.55 -4.25
CA PRO A 24 -30.32 -17.96 -4.33
C PRO A 24 -31.54 -18.26 -3.46
N SER A 25 -32.18 -19.40 -3.72
CA SER A 25 -33.35 -19.84 -2.96
C SER A 25 -33.02 -20.38 -1.56
N GLY A 26 -31.74 -20.73 -1.32
CA GLY A 26 -31.21 -21.20 -0.05
C GLY A 26 -29.82 -20.65 0.21
N ASP A 27 -29.44 -20.59 1.49
CA ASP A 27 -28.12 -20.14 1.89
C ASP A 27 -27.04 -21.13 1.43
N ASN A 28 -25.91 -20.59 0.89
CA ASN A 28 -24.74 -21.35 0.44
C ASN A 28 -25.07 -22.52 -0.51
N SER A 29 -26.03 -22.33 -1.42
CA SER A 29 -26.59 -23.40 -2.25
C SER A 29 -26.27 -23.29 -3.74
N ILE A 30 -25.72 -22.17 -4.21
CA ILE A 30 -25.50 -21.92 -5.64
C ILE A 30 -24.17 -21.24 -5.90
N ASP A 31 -23.40 -21.77 -6.84
CA ASP A 31 -22.17 -21.15 -7.34
C ASP A 31 -22.46 -20.11 -8.44
N ILE A 32 -21.62 -19.09 -8.52
CA ILE A 32 -21.56 -18.15 -9.65
C ILE A 32 -20.45 -18.60 -10.59
N GLY A 33 -20.84 -19.27 -11.68
CA GLY A 33 -19.89 -19.89 -12.62
C GLY A 33 -19.38 -21.25 -12.14
N ARG A 34 -18.40 -21.80 -12.85
CA ARG A 34 -17.68 -23.05 -12.52
C ARG A 34 -16.30 -23.04 -13.17
N ALA A 35 -15.42 -23.98 -12.78
CA ALA A 35 -14.02 -24.03 -13.25
C ALA A 35 -13.87 -23.96 -14.79
N ALA A 36 -14.78 -24.60 -15.54
CA ALA A 36 -14.76 -24.60 -17.00
C ALA A 36 -15.54 -23.45 -17.65
N LEU A 37 -16.41 -22.75 -16.90
CA LEU A 37 -17.28 -21.66 -17.40
C LEU A 37 -17.29 -20.52 -16.40
N ARG A 38 -16.33 -19.62 -16.54
CA ARG A 38 -16.11 -18.48 -15.65
C ARG A 38 -16.73 -17.21 -16.22
N PHE A 39 -17.22 -16.33 -15.35
CA PHE A 39 -17.55 -14.96 -15.77
C PHE A 39 -16.28 -14.22 -16.15
N LYS A 40 -16.35 -13.38 -17.17
CA LYS A 40 -15.20 -12.59 -17.61
C LYS A 40 -14.83 -11.52 -16.57
N ASN A 41 -15.79 -10.72 -16.17
CA ASN A 41 -15.63 -9.62 -15.20
C ASN A 41 -16.85 -9.53 -14.29
N LEU A 42 -16.65 -9.01 -13.08
CA LEU A 42 -17.67 -8.62 -12.13
C LEU A 42 -17.45 -7.15 -11.74
N TYR A 43 -18.43 -6.30 -12.01
CA TYR A 43 -18.41 -4.87 -11.69
C TYR A 43 -19.32 -4.60 -10.51
N LEU A 44 -18.74 -4.19 -9.38
CA LEU A 44 -19.46 -3.89 -8.14
C LEU A 44 -19.14 -2.46 -7.71
N GLY A 45 -20.16 -1.68 -7.39
CA GLY A 45 -20.01 -0.34 -6.83
C GLY A 45 -19.72 -0.31 -5.32
N GLY A 46 -19.76 -1.48 -4.67
CA GLY A 46 -19.42 -1.66 -3.25
C GLY A 46 -18.32 -2.71 -3.10
N GLY A 47 -18.37 -3.46 -2.03
CA GLY A 47 -17.41 -4.55 -1.81
C GLY A 47 -18.03 -5.94 -1.96
N VAL A 48 -17.23 -6.96 -1.74
CA VAL A 48 -17.62 -8.37 -1.67
C VAL A 48 -17.53 -8.85 -0.24
N HIS A 49 -18.60 -9.43 0.29
CA HIS A 49 -18.55 -10.10 1.59
C HIS A 49 -18.06 -11.53 1.41
N LEU A 50 -16.99 -11.90 2.09
CA LEU A 50 -16.35 -13.22 2.02
C LEU A 50 -16.44 -13.92 3.38
N GLY A 51 -17.10 -15.08 3.42
CA GLY A 51 -17.18 -15.93 4.62
C GLY A 51 -18.13 -15.43 5.72
N GLY A 52 -18.70 -14.24 5.60
CA GLY A 52 -19.63 -13.69 6.59
C GLY A 52 -20.30 -12.42 6.11
N THR A 53 -21.30 -11.94 6.87
CA THR A 53 -22.15 -10.78 6.51
C THR A 53 -21.75 -9.49 7.23
N GLY A 54 -20.83 -9.55 8.20
CA GLY A 54 -20.35 -8.41 8.95
C GLY A 54 -19.41 -7.52 8.14
N SER A 55 -19.25 -6.26 8.55
CA SER A 55 -18.35 -5.30 7.89
C SER A 55 -16.89 -5.79 7.85
N ALA A 56 -16.44 -6.56 8.83
CA ALA A 56 -15.10 -7.14 8.85
C ALA A 56 -14.84 -8.18 7.74
N ASN A 57 -15.89 -8.71 7.12
CA ASN A 57 -15.81 -9.67 6.03
C ASN A 57 -15.93 -9.02 4.64
N LYS A 58 -16.05 -7.70 4.60
CA LYS A 58 -16.18 -6.97 3.36
C LYS A 58 -14.81 -6.67 2.76
N LEU A 59 -14.53 -7.27 1.60
CA LEU A 59 -13.40 -6.88 0.76
C LEU A 59 -13.82 -5.70 -0.09
N GLU A 60 -13.22 -4.58 0.15
CA GLU A 60 -13.45 -3.34 -0.57
C GLU A 60 -12.14 -2.55 -0.72
N ASP A 61 -12.17 -1.52 -1.57
CA ASP A 61 -11.06 -0.59 -1.71
C ASP A 61 -9.75 -1.27 -2.14
N TYR A 62 -9.85 -2.17 -3.16
CA TYR A 62 -8.69 -2.73 -3.83
C TYR A 62 -8.18 -1.77 -4.90
N GLU A 63 -6.90 -1.43 -4.83
CA GLU A 63 -6.25 -0.55 -5.79
C GLU A 63 -4.80 -0.95 -6.00
N GLU A 64 -4.35 -0.89 -7.24
CA GLU A 64 -2.94 -1.05 -7.62
C GLU A 64 -2.51 0.16 -8.44
N GLY A 65 -1.27 0.58 -8.29
CA GLY A 65 -0.77 1.69 -9.08
C GLY A 65 0.71 1.94 -8.92
N THR A 66 1.14 3.05 -9.48
CA THR A 66 2.50 3.55 -9.40
C THR A 66 2.56 4.80 -8.52
N TRP A 67 3.71 5.03 -7.90
CA TRP A 67 3.98 6.26 -7.17
C TRP A 67 5.41 6.71 -7.43
N THR A 68 5.70 7.96 -7.14
CA THR A 68 7.04 8.53 -7.32
C THR A 68 7.62 8.86 -5.96
N PRO A 69 8.54 8.02 -5.45
CA PRO A 69 9.24 8.32 -4.21
C PRO A 69 10.13 9.55 -4.38
N SER A 70 10.46 10.21 -3.29
CA SER A 70 11.43 11.29 -3.22
C SER A 70 12.34 11.11 -2.02
N VAL A 71 13.59 11.54 -2.12
CA VAL A 71 14.52 11.57 -0.96
C VAL A 71 14.79 13.01 -0.61
N ARG A 72 14.73 13.34 0.66
CA ARG A 72 15.01 14.68 1.16
C ARG A 72 15.54 14.66 2.61
N GLY A 73 16.18 15.75 2.99
CA GLY A 73 16.48 16.04 4.39
C GLY A 73 15.26 16.61 5.13
N ALA A 74 15.18 16.36 6.41
CA ALA A 74 14.08 16.84 7.25
C ALA A 74 14.16 18.35 7.57
N THR A 75 15.36 18.91 7.64
CA THR A 75 15.60 20.34 7.93
C THR A 75 15.67 21.15 6.64
N THR A 76 16.50 20.71 5.70
CA THR A 76 16.57 21.28 4.35
C THR A 76 16.35 20.16 3.35
N ALA A 77 15.39 20.34 2.44
CA ALA A 77 14.98 19.27 1.54
C ALA A 77 16.11 18.76 0.64
N GLY A 78 16.93 19.68 0.11
CA GLY A 78 17.90 19.37 -0.93
C GLY A 78 17.26 19.20 -2.30
N THR A 79 18.08 18.97 -3.30
CA THR A 79 17.64 18.64 -4.66
C THR A 79 18.42 17.45 -5.16
N VAL A 80 17.73 16.36 -5.42
CA VAL A 80 18.27 15.06 -5.81
C VAL A 80 17.93 14.79 -7.27
N SER A 81 18.90 14.35 -8.04
CA SER A 81 18.74 13.89 -9.43
C SER A 81 18.82 12.38 -9.49
N GLY A 82 17.98 11.76 -10.32
CA GLY A 82 17.98 10.31 -10.44
C GLY A 82 16.72 9.74 -11.06
N THR A 83 16.52 8.45 -10.87
CA THR A 83 15.32 7.72 -11.26
C THR A 83 14.56 7.28 -10.00
N PHE A 84 13.27 7.58 -9.97
CA PHE A 84 12.41 7.37 -8.83
C PHE A 84 11.16 6.63 -9.28
N THR A 85 11.03 5.37 -8.90
CA THR A 85 9.90 4.51 -9.29
C THR A 85 9.37 3.74 -8.10
N GLY A 86 8.07 3.57 -8.04
CA GLY A 86 7.41 2.78 -7.01
C GLY A 86 6.12 2.16 -7.52
N LEU A 87 5.76 1.04 -6.93
CA LEU A 87 4.50 0.34 -7.14
C LEU A 87 3.80 0.20 -5.81
N TYR A 88 2.49 0.15 -5.82
CA TYR A 88 1.73 -0.13 -4.61
C TYR A 88 0.53 -1.05 -4.89
N THR A 89 0.13 -1.73 -3.85
CA THR A 89 -1.14 -2.45 -3.75
C THR A 89 -1.81 -2.04 -2.44
N LYS A 90 -3.07 -1.66 -2.52
CA LYS A 90 -3.93 -1.32 -1.38
C LYS A 90 -5.09 -2.30 -1.28
N ILE A 91 -5.34 -2.80 -0.10
CA ILE A 91 -6.49 -3.66 0.21
C ILE A 91 -7.12 -3.16 1.52
N GLY A 92 -8.27 -2.51 1.41
CA GLY A 92 -8.87 -1.83 2.55
C GLY A 92 -7.92 -0.76 3.11
N ARG A 93 -7.51 -0.91 4.37
CA ARG A 93 -6.54 0.00 5.02
C ARG A 93 -5.08 -0.35 4.76
N PHE A 94 -4.81 -1.59 4.41
CA PHE A 94 -3.46 -2.10 4.22
C PHE A 94 -2.86 -1.60 2.90
N VAL A 95 -1.72 -0.95 2.97
CA VAL A 95 -0.95 -0.50 1.82
C VAL A 95 0.43 -1.15 1.85
N HIS A 96 0.78 -1.83 0.77
CA HIS A 96 2.12 -2.31 0.50
C HIS A 96 2.70 -1.51 -0.65
N ALA A 97 3.77 -0.75 -0.39
CA ALA A 97 4.44 0.06 -1.39
C ALA A 97 5.91 -0.36 -1.53
N THR A 98 6.33 -0.69 -2.74
CA THR A 98 7.71 -0.97 -3.10
C THR A 98 8.33 0.22 -3.82
N PHE A 99 9.64 0.39 -3.74
CA PHE A 99 10.31 1.51 -4.40
C PHE A 99 11.74 1.20 -4.80
N LEU A 100 12.16 1.86 -5.89
CA LEU A 100 13.53 1.99 -6.34
C LEU A 100 13.84 3.47 -6.51
N ILE A 101 14.85 3.93 -5.82
CA ILE A 101 15.40 5.26 -5.91
C ILE A 101 16.86 5.10 -6.33
N GLN A 102 17.18 5.47 -7.56
CA GLN A 102 18.55 5.56 -8.04
C GLN A 102 18.97 7.04 -7.99
N ILE A 103 19.93 7.35 -7.14
CA ILE A 103 20.47 8.70 -6.99
C ILE A 103 21.71 8.84 -7.89
N THR A 104 21.68 9.76 -8.84
CA THR A 104 22.78 10.02 -9.77
C THR A 104 23.51 11.33 -9.50
N GLY A 105 22.95 12.21 -8.68
CA GLY A 105 23.58 13.46 -8.30
C GLY A 105 22.72 14.34 -7.38
N PHE A 106 23.34 15.42 -6.96
CA PHE A 106 22.73 16.44 -6.10
C PHE A 106 23.05 17.82 -6.65
N THR A 107 22.05 18.68 -6.74
CA THR A 107 22.27 20.11 -7.04
C THR A 107 22.41 20.89 -5.73
N ASN A 108 21.74 20.45 -4.68
CA ASN A 108 21.82 21.01 -3.35
C ASN A 108 21.72 19.88 -2.33
N SER A 109 22.65 19.85 -1.37
CA SER A 109 22.62 18.87 -0.28
C SER A 109 21.50 19.18 0.69
N GLY A 110 20.68 18.17 0.99
CA GLY A 110 19.74 18.25 2.08
C GLY A 110 20.46 18.23 3.45
N SER A 111 19.74 18.55 4.50
CA SER A 111 20.22 18.44 5.89
C SER A 111 19.15 17.92 6.82
N GLY A 112 19.59 17.40 7.96
CA GLY A 112 18.75 16.72 8.93
C GLY A 112 18.46 15.28 8.50
N ARG A 113 17.55 14.64 9.20
CA ARG A 113 17.20 13.23 9.02
C ARG A 113 16.72 12.89 7.62
N THR A 114 17.16 11.78 7.08
CA THR A 114 16.72 11.33 5.75
C THR A 114 15.27 10.90 5.79
N LYS A 115 14.49 11.46 4.87
CA LYS A 115 13.10 11.11 4.62
C LYS A 115 12.89 10.62 3.20
N VAL A 116 12.01 9.65 3.05
CA VAL A 116 11.43 9.25 1.78
C VAL A 116 9.97 9.70 1.78
N GLY A 117 9.62 10.50 0.81
CA GLY A 117 8.28 11.07 0.64
C GLY A 117 7.59 10.58 -0.62
N GLY A 118 6.34 11.03 -0.81
CA GLY A 118 5.52 10.72 -1.96
C GLY A 118 4.73 9.43 -1.82
N LEU A 119 4.56 8.89 -0.60
CA LEU A 119 3.70 7.72 -0.38
C LEU A 119 2.33 7.93 -1.04
N PRO A 120 1.76 6.88 -1.68
CA PRO A 120 0.51 6.99 -2.42
C PRO A 120 -0.70 7.35 -1.55
N PHE A 121 -0.64 6.97 -0.27
CA PHE A 121 -1.66 7.30 0.74
C PHE A 121 -1.00 7.82 2.01
N SER A 122 -1.73 8.62 2.76
CA SER A 122 -1.26 9.08 4.06
C SER A 122 -1.32 7.95 5.09
N SER A 123 -0.21 7.70 5.78
CA SER A 123 -0.21 6.80 6.94
C SER A 123 -0.86 7.49 8.14
N VAL A 124 -1.65 6.75 8.89
CA VAL A 124 -2.24 7.23 10.15
C VAL A 124 -1.29 7.04 11.33
N ALA A 125 -0.37 6.09 11.23
CA ALA A 125 0.62 5.82 12.26
C ALA A 125 1.75 6.84 12.23
N SER A 126 2.13 7.34 13.40
CA SER A 126 3.38 8.05 13.60
C SER A 126 4.32 7.21 14.47
N GLU A 127 5.61 7.17 14.10
CA GLU A 127 6.66 6.45 14.81
C GLU A 127 6.53 4.92 14.82
N ALA A 128 5.70 4.35 13.91
CA ALA A 128 5.61 2.91 13.73
C ALA A 128 6.67 2.40 12.73
N PRO A 129 7.26 1.21 12.95
CA PRO A 129 8.08 0.57 11.95
C PRO A 129 7.22 0.24 10.72
N GLY A 130 7.70 0.56 9.52
CA GLY A 130 6.89 0.44 8.31
C GLY A 130 7.46 -0.47 7.23
N GLY A 131 8.74 -0.85 7.27
CA GLY A 131 9.28 -1.64 6.17
C GLY A 131 10.75 -1.99 6.28
N SER A 132 11.28 -2.49 5.17
CA SER A 132 12.65 -2.98 5.06
C SER A 132 13.33 -2.48 3.79
N PHE A 133 14.66 -2.47 3.82
CA PHE A 133 15.49 -2.07 2.69
C PHE A 133 16.25 -3.29 2.15
N TYR A 134 16.23 -3.45 0.83
CA TYR A 134 17.06 -4.40 0.11
C TYR A 134 18.46 -3.83 -0.14
N ARG A 135 18.52 -2.53 -0.46
CA ARG A 135 19.76 -1.82 -0.76
C ARG A 135 19.70 -0.38 -0.26
N LEU A 136 20.75 0.05 0.42
CA LEU A 136 20.84 1.39 0.98
C LEU A 136 22.28 1.93 0.83
N ASP A 137 22.66 2.32 -0.38
CA ASP A 137 23.97 2.89 -0.70
C ASP A 137 23.90 4.27 -1.37
N GLY A 138 22.69 4.79 -1.56
CA GLY A 138 22.45 6.15 -2.04
C GLY A 138 22.41 7.22 -0.94
N ILE A 139 22.73 6.84 0.29
CA ILE A 139 22.76 7.71 1.46
C ILE A 139 24.09 7.46 2.18
N ASN A 140 24.85 8.53 2.43
CA ASN A 140 26.07 8.40 3.18
C ASN A 140 25.74 8.16 4.67
N THR A 141 26.01 6.97 5.16
CA THR A 141 25.80 6.62 6.56
C THR A 141 27.05 5.92 7.11
N THR A 142 27.39 6.24 8.34
CA THR A 142 28.37 5.49 9.13
C THR A 142 27.73 4.35 9.92
N ALA A 143 26.42 4.25 9.86
CA ALA A 143 25.64 3.22 10.54
C ALA A 143 25.93 1.84 9.94
N THR A 144 26.09 0.84 10.80
CA THR A 144 26.43 -0.54 10.43
C THR A 144 25.37 -1.56 10.85
N GLY A 145 24.25 -1.08 11.35
CA GLY A 145 23.17 -1.89 11.88
C GLY A 145 22.14 -2.33 10.82
N GLN A 146 21.01 -2.74 11.31
CA GLN A 146 19.87 -3.14 10.49
C GLN A 146 18.97 -1.93 10.21
N PHE A 147 18.73 -1.64 8.94
CA PHE A 147 17.89 -0.52 8.54
C PHE A 147 16.43 -0.89 8.46
N THR A 148 15.58 0.02 8.93
CA THR A 148 14.12 -0.05 8.76
C THR A 148 13.55 1.32 8.42
N SER A 149 12.29 1.38 8.05
CA SER A 149 11.56 2.64 7.92
C SER A 149 10.76 2.94 9.19
N GLN A 150 10.70 4.20 9.55
CA GLN A 150 9.83 4.72 10.59
C GLN A 150 8.81 5.67 9.96
N LEU A 151 7.52 5.30 10.02
CA LEU A 151 6.44 6.16 9.57
C LEU A 151 6.39 7.44 10.42
N THR A 152 6.13 8.56 9.77
CA THR A 152 6.08 9.87 10.47
C THR A 152 4.69 10.49 10.46
N GLY A 153 3.69 9.73 10.00
CA GLY A 153 2.37 10.24 9.65
C GLY A 153 2.40 10.97 8.29
N GLY A 154 1.27 11.02 7.61
CA GLY A 154 1.18 11.62 6.28
C GLY A 154 1.85 10.76 5.20
N THR A 155 2.45 11.39 4.21
CA THR A 155 2.99 10.73 3.00
C THR A 155 4.50 10.53 3.02
N GLU A 156 5.10 10.37 4.20
CA GLU A 156 6.55 10.26 4.37
C GLU A 156 6.92 9.24 5.44
N PHE A 157 8.14 8.70 5.31
CA PHE A 157 8.79 7.92 6.36
C PHE A 157 10.27 8.32 6.47
N ARG A 158 10.89 8.00 7.61
CA ARG A 158 12.32 8.16 7.86
C ARG A 158 13.04 6.85 7.68
N ILE A 159 14.33 6.91 7.37
CA ILE A 159 15.23 5.76 7.42
C ILE A 159 15.89 5.76 8.78
N VAL A 160 15.84 4.64 9.46
CA VAL A 160 16.44 4.46 10.79
C VAL A 160 17.34 3.23 10.81
N ASP A 161 18.43 3.31 11.54
CA ASP A 161 19.31 2.19 11.88
C ASP A 161 18.91 1.63 13.25
N LEU A 162 18.67 0.34 13.33
CA LEU A 162 18.37 -0.37 14.58
C LEU A 162 19.67 -0.76 15.26
N GLU A 163 19.93 -0.20 16.42
CA GLU A 163 21.11 -0.52 17.22
C GLU A 163 20.94 -1.84 17.96
N SER A 164 22.06 -2.51 18.26
CA SER A 164 22.07 -3.83 18.91
C SER A 164 21.57 -3.82 20.35
N ASP A 165 21.50 -2.66 20.98
CA ASP A 165 21.02 -2.48 22.35
C ASP A 165 19.52 -2.12 22.45
N GLY A 166 18.80 -2.18 21.32
CA GLY A 166 17.38 -1.85 21.23
C GLY A 166 17.09 -0.36 21.01
N GLY A 167 18.13 0.45 20.86
CA GLY A 167 18.01 1.82 20.39
C GLY A 167 17.83 1.93 18.88
N PHE A 168 17.75 3.14 18.38
CA PHE A 168 17.81 3.43 16.94
C PHE A 168 18.49 4.77 16.68
N THR A 169 19.26 4.82 15.60
CA THR A 169 19.86 6.05 15.09
C THR A 169 19.16 6.52 13.82
N LEU A 170 18.84 7.80 13.76
CA LEU A 170 18.25 8.41 12.59
C LEU A 170 19.35 8.77 11.59
N ILE A 171 19.19 8.29 10.38
CA ILE A 171 20.15 8.54 9.30
C ILE A 171 20.03 9.99 8.84
N GLU A 172 21.13 10.73 8.94
CA GLU A 172 21.21 12.09 8.43
C GLU A 172 21.31 12.12 6.90
N ALA A 173 20.67 13.10 6.29
CA ALA A 173 20.74 13.28 4.86
C ALA A 173 22.14 13.77 4.47
N ALA A 174 22.90 12.88 3.85
CA ALA A 174 24.19 13.20 3.26
C ALA A 174 24.20 12.82 1.78
N PRO A 175 24.77 13.65 0.92
CA PRO A 175 24.78 13.37 -0.51
C PRO A 175 25.68 12.19 -0.83
N ALA A 176 25.10 11.17 -1.44
CA ALA A 176 25.80 10.04 -2.03
C ALA A 176 25.08 9.57 -3.28
N THR A 177 25.82 9.13 -4.29
CA THR A 177 25.24 8.45 -5.46
C THR A 177 25.05 6.98 -5.12
N GLY A 178 23.98 6.36 -5.63
CA GLY A 178 23.70 4.95 -5.38
C GLY A 178 22.21 4.62 -5.39
N TYR A 179 21.81 3.66 -4.59
CA TYR A 179 20.45 3.13 -4.61
C TYR A 179 19.85 3.07 -3.22
N VAL A 180 18.58 3.45 -3.14
CA VAL A 180 17.70 3.15 -2.01
C VAL A 180 16.56 2.31 -2.54
N ILE A 181 16.56 1.02 -2.20
CA ILE A 181 15.58 0.04 -2.68
C ILE A 181 14.94 -0.63 -1.47
N GLY A 182 13.62 -0.66 -1.44
CA GLY A 182 12.93 -1.26 -0.32
C GLY A 182 11.42 -1.33 -0.50
N GLN A 183 10.78 -1.60 0.63
CA GLN A 183 9.33 -1.62 0.74
C GLN A 183 8.89 -0.99 2.05
N VAL A 184 7.67 -0.50 2.05
CA VAL A 184 6.99 -0.01 3.25
C VAL A 184 5.57 -0.55 3.29
N ILE A 185 5.12 -0.95 4.48
CA ILE A 185 3.79 -1.45 4.75
C ILE A 185 3.18 -0.54 5.79
N TYR A 186 1.95 -0.06 5.55
CA TYR A 186 1.28 0.87 6.44
C TYR A 186 -0.25 0.85 6.25
N GLU A 187 -0.94 1.55 7.13
CA GLU A 187 -2.39 1.78 7.10
C GLU A 187 -2.74 3.26 7.36
#